data_7b5afd5434e32733fb3cceba36f32ec0
#
_entry.id   7b5afd5434e32733fb3cceba36f32ec0
#
_cell.length_a   1.000
_cell.length_b   1.000
_cell.length_c   1.000
_cell.angle_alpha   90.00
_cell.angle_beta   90.00
_cell.angle_gamma   90.00
#
_symmetry.space_group_name_H-M   'P 1'
#
loop_
_entity.id
_entity.type
_entity.pdbx_description
1 polymer ?
#
loop_
_entity_poly.entity_id
_entity_poly.type
_entity_poly.pdbx_seq_one_letter_code
_entity_poly.pdbx_strand_id
1 'polypeptide(L)'
;RVVVTQLVRSPGPYYDMSIDKSNKKLYSTTVIPNRGAWLEYETDSNEVISVRIDRTRKQPATTLLRAIGVGTNEEIIELFGDDPRLLKTLEKDTTRSQEEGLKEIYRKQRPGEPPTLESAKGLLESMFFDPKRYDLAKVGRYKYNKKLGLSNRIFGCKAAEDVYDPVTGEVLASNGDYITR
;
A
#
# COMPACT_ATOMS: atom_id res chain seq x y z
N ARG A 1 1.63 -29.54 -32.21
CA ARG A 1 1.19 -29.65 -30.79
C ARG A 1 0.41 -28.40 -30.45
N VAL A 2 -0.81 -28.55 -29.99
CA VAL A 2 -1.62 -27.42 -29.50
C VAL A 2 -1.28 -27.18 -28.02
N VAL A 3 -0.95 -25.95 -27.68
CA VAL A 3 -0.69 -25.51 -26.32
C VAL A 3 -1.83 -24.61 -25.87
N VAL A 4 -2.47 -24.93 -24.75
CA VAL A 4 -3.51 -24.09 -24.15
C VAL A 4 -2.82 -22.97 -23.36
N THR A 5 -3.11 -21.73 -23.72
CA THR A 5 -2.67 -20.55 -22.98
C THR A 5 -3.85 -19.91 -22.26
N GLN A 6 -3.65 -19.49 -21.02
CA GLN A 6 -4.65 -18.71 -20.28
C GLN A 6 -4.32 -17.22 -20.38
N LEU A 7 -5.35 -16.40 -20.58
CA LEU A 7 -5.23 -14.96 -20.45
C LEU A 7 -5.10 -14.61 -18.98
N VAL A 8 -3.96 -14.06 -18.58
CA VAL A 8 -3.71 -13.56 -17.23
C VAL A 8 -3.81 -12.04 -17.21
N ARG A 9 -4.21 -11.49 -16.08
CA ARG A 9 -4.19 -10.03 -15.88
C ARG A 9 -2.75 -9.54 -15.90
N SER A 10 -2.51 -8.44 -16.61
CA SER A 10 -1.16 -7.85 -16.63
C SER A 10 -0.81 -7.27 -15.25
N PRO A 11 0.47 -7.33 -14.83
CA PRO A 11 0.90 -6.80 -13.54
C PRO A 11 0.57 -5.32 -13.36
N GLY A 12 0.35 -4.91 -12.13
CA GLY A 12 0.14 -3.51 -11.75
C GLY A 12 -1.03 -3.31 -10.80
N PRO A 13 -1.32 -2.06 -10.41
CA PRO A 13 -2.45 -1.70 -9.58
C PRO A 13 -3.74 -1.61 -10.39
N TYR A 14 -4.81 -2.14 -9.83
CA TYR A 14 -6.18 -2.05 -10.33
C TYR A 14 -7.05 -1.38 -9.29
N TYR A 15 -7.74 -0.33 -9.69
CA TYR A 15 -8.67 0.42 -8.83
C TYR A 15 -10.09 0.18 -9.27
N ASP A 16 -10.97 -0.03 -8.31
CA ASP A 16 -12.39 -0.17 -8.55
C ASP A 16 -13.19 0.59 -7.51
N MET A 17 -14.40 0.97 -7.86
CA MET A 17 -15.34 1.66 -6.99
C MET A 17 -16.71 1.04 -7.18
N SER A 18 -17.32 0.60 -6.12
CA SER A 18 -18.70 0.13 -6.07
C SER A 18 -19.55 1.00 -5.14
N ILE A 19 -20.85 0.95 -5.31
CA ILE A 19 -21.81 1.64 -4.44
C ILE A 19 -22.57 0.58 -3.66
N ASP A 20 -22.53 0.69 -2.34
CA ASP A 20 -23.24 -0.20 -1.44
C ASP A 20 -24.76 0.09 -1.45
N LYS A 21 -25.55 -0.82 -0.89
CA LYS A 21 -27.02 -0.69 -0.73
C LYS A 21 -27.44 0.58 0.04
N SER A 22 -26.55 1.10 0.88
CA SER A 22 -26.70 2.37 1.62
C SER A 22 -26.23 3.61 0.83
N ASN A 23 -26.01 3.50 -0.46
CA ASN A 23 -25.49 4.56 -1.35
C ASN A 23 -24.09 5.10 -0.95
N LYS A 24 -23.31 4.31 -0.20
CA LYS A 24 -21.92 4.63 0.14
C LYS A 24 -20.97 4.15 -0.94
N LYS A 25 -19.95 4.94 -1.24
CA LYS A 25 -18.89 4.56 -2.17
C LYS A 25 -17.89 3.65 -1.45
N LEU A 26 -17.72 2.45 -1.95
CA LEU A 26 -16.74 1.49 -1.51
C LEU A 26 -15.59 1.45 -2.52
N TYR A 27 -14.37 1.55 -2.04
CA TYR A 27 -13.19 1.53 -2.88
C TYR A 27 -12.45 0.22 -2.69
N SER A 28 -11.96 -0.32 -3.79
CA SER A 28 -11.08 -1.48 -3.77
C SER A 28 -9.86 -1.25 -4.65
N THR A 29 -8.75 -1.82 -4.24
CA THR A 29 -7.49 -1.77 -4.99
C THR A 29 -6.84 -3.13 -4.94
N THR A 30 -6.55 -3.70 -6.09
CA THR A 30 -5.81 -4.96 -6.20
C THR A 30 -4.45 -4.70 -6.82
N VAL A 31 -3.41 -5.07 -6.11
CA VAL A 31 -2.03 -5.04 -6.61
C VAL A 31 -1.68 -6.43 -7.09
N ILE A 32 -1.51 -6.58 -8.40
CA ILE A 32 -1.15 -7.84 -9.04
C ILE A 32 0.31 -7.79 -9.45
N PRO A 33 1.19 -8.60 -8.85
CA PRO A 33 2.57 -8.74 -9.31
C PRO A 33 2.64 -9.64 -10.55
N ASN A 34 3.75 -9.58 -11.28
CA ASN A 34 4.08 -10.57 -12.29
C ASN A 34 4.38 -11.94 -11.66
N ARG A 35 5.01 -11.91 -10.49
CA ARG A 35 5.31 -13.06 -9.64
C ARG A 35 5.22 -12.62 -8.20
N GLY A 36 4.54 -13.41 -7.36
CA GLY A 36 4.44 -13.18 -5.92
C GLY A 36 3.02 -13.03 -5.40
N ALA A 37 2.92 -12.60 -4.16
CA ALA A 37 1.67 -12.45 -3.44
C ALA A 37 0.84 -11.25 -3.92
N TRP A 38 -0.47 -11.42 -4.03
CA TRP A 38 -1.41 -10.34 -4.32
C TRP A 38 -1.69 -9.54 -3.06
N LEU A 39 -1.90 -8.23 -3.23
CA LEU A 39 -2.43 -7.34 -2.20
C LEU A 39 -3.79 -6.83 -2.65
N GLU A 40 -4.79 -7.07 -1.83
CA GLU A 40 -6.16 -6.61 -2.08
C GLU A 40 -6.60 -5.71 -0.93
N TYR A 41 -6.80 -4.43 -1.24
CA TYR A 41 -7.33 -3.43 -0.30
C TYR A 41 -8.81 -3.24 -0.57
N GLU A 42 -9.61 -3.18 0.48
CA GLU A 42 -11.05 -2.94 0.40
C GLU A 42 -11.49 -2.00 1.52
N THR A 43 -12.38 -1.07 1.19
CA THR A 43 -13.10 -0.27 2.18
C THR A 43 -14.44 -0.95 2.46
N ASP A 44 -14.76 -1.21 3.71
CA ASP A 44 -16.06 -1.79 4.10
C ASP A 44 -17.14 -0.71 4.30
N SER A 45 -18.39 -1.13 4.53
CA SER A 45 -19.53 -0.24 4.79
C SER A 45 -19.36 0.63 6.05
N ASN A 46 -18.48 0.24 6.97
CA ASN A 46 -18.10 1.01 8.16
C ASN A 46 -16.94 1.97 7.88
N GLU A 47 -16.51 2.07 6.62
CA GLU A 47 -15.38 2.93 6.19
C GLU A 47 -14.02 2.49 6.74
N VAL A 48 -13.89 1.24 7.15
CA VAL A 48 -12.63 0.64 7.57
C VAL A 48 -11.88 0.11 6.35
N ILE A 49 -10.62 0.47 6.24
CA ILE A 49 -9.73 -0.02 5.18
C ILE A 49 -9.12 -1.33 5.63
N SER A 50 -9.40 -2.40 4.93
CA SER A 50 -8.83 -3.73 5.16
C SER A 50 -7.88 -4.14 4.05
N VAL A 51 -6.90 -4.96 4.39
CA VAL A 51 -5.99 -5.59 3.44
C VAL A 51 -6.09 -7.11 3.53
N ARG A 52 -6.00 -7.76 2.38
CA ARG A 52 -5.86 -9.20 2.25
C ARG A 52 -4.55 -9.48 1.52
N ILE A 53 -3.74 -10.34 2.09
CA ILE A 53 -2.45 -10.75 1.53
C ILE A 53 -2.61 -12.17 1.02
N ASP A 54 -2.43 -12.37 -0.29
CA ASP A 54 -2.44 -13.68 -0.94
C ASP A 54 -3.62 -14.59 -0.53
N ARG A 55 -4.85 -14.08 -0.62
CA ARG A 55 -6.10 -14.79 -0.29
C ARG A 55 -6.31 -15.17 1.18
N THR A 56 -5.51 -14.68 2.09
CA THR A 56 -5.72 -14.89 3.54
C THR A 56 -6.89 -14.06 4.08
N ARG A 57 -7.20 -14.20 5.37
CA ARG A 57 -8.25 -13.43 6.03
C ARG A 57 -7.94 -11.94 6.03
N LYS A 58 -8.95 -11.11 5.85
CA LYS A 58 -8.86 -9.65 5.95
C LYS A 58 -8.30 -9.23 7.31
N GLN A 59 -7.50 -8.18 7.28
CA GLN A 59 -6.96 -7.50 8.45
C GLN A 59 -6.95 -5.99 8.20
N PRO A 60 -6.89 -5.14 9.24
CA PRO A 60 -6.76 -3.71 9.06
C PRO A 60 -5.53 -3.38 8.21
N ALA A 61 -5.65 -2.43 7.29
CA ALA A 61 -4.52 -2.03 6.45
C ALA A 61 -3.38 -1.42 7.27
N THR A 62 -3.70 -0.81 8.40
CA THR A 62 -2.74 -0.25 9.37
C THR A 62 -1.82 -1.31 9.96
N THR A 63 -2.29 -2.54 10.17
CA THR A 63 -1.44 -3.67 10.59
C THR A 63 -0.30 -3.92 9.59
N LEU A 64 -0.58 -3.84 8.28
CA LEU A 64 0.46 -3.97 7.26
C LEU A 64 1.40 -2.75 7.26
N LEU A 65 0.87 -1.53 7.41
CA LEU A 65 1.69 -0.32 7.51
C LEU A 65 2.69 -0.41 8.67
N ARG A 66 2.23 -0.87 9.85
CA ARG A 66 3.13 -1.09 10.99
C ARG A 66 4.20 -2.12 10.69
N ALA A 67 3.82 -3.24 10.09
CA ALA A 67 4.76 -4.32 9.77
C ALA A 67 5.88 -3.87 8.82
N ILE A 68 5.59 -2.98 7.86
CA ILE A 68 6.60 -2.47 6.92
C ILE A 68 7.44 -1.30 7.48
N GLY A 69 7.15 -0.82 8.70
CA GLY A 69 8.01 0.14 9.39
C GLY A 69 7.33 1.40 9.91
N VAL A 70 6.06 1.67 9.59
CA VAL A 70 5.31 2.82 10.13
C VAL A 70 4.62 2.36 11.42
N GLY A 71 5.38 2.40 12.54
CA GLY A 71 5.04 1.67 13.76
C GLY A 71 3.91 2.29 14.60
N THR A 72 3.86 3.61 14.71
CA THR A 72 2.94 4.33 15.60
C THR A 72 1.72 4.90 14.89
N ASN A 73 0.69 5.27 15.64
CA ASN A 73 -0.50 5.94 15.08
C ASN A 73 -0.13 7.31 14.52
N GLU A 74 0.74 8.02 15.25
CA GLU A 74 1.20 9.36 14.93
C GLU A 74 1.94 9.37 13.59
N GLU A 75 2.86 8.44 13.38
CA GLU A 75 3.58 8.27 12.11
C GLU A 75 2.62 7.95 10.95
N ILE A 76 1.61 7.11 11.18
CA ILE A 76 0.61 6.78 10.16
C ILE A 76 -0.21 8.03 9.79
N ILE A 77 -0.65 8.81 10.78
CA ILE A 77 -1.42 10.03 10.56
C ILE A 77 -0.57 11.10 9.87
N GLU A 78 0.68 11.25 10.28
CA GLU A 78 1.62 12.19 9.65
C GLU A 78 1.81 11.89 8.15
N LEU A 79 1.94 10.60 7.78
CA LEU A 79 2.14 10.20 6.39
C LEU A 79 0.89 10.28 5.51
N PHE A 80 -0.28 9.96 6.06
CA PHE A 80 -1.52 9.79 5.27
C PHE A 80 -2.56 10.88 5.53
N GLY A 81 -2.36 11.71 6.56
CA GLY A 81 -3.31 12.73 6.98
C GLY A 81 -4.48 12.19 7.80
N ASP A 82 -5.35 13.09 8.23
CA ASP A 82 -6.52 12.81 9.09
C ASP A 82 -7.74 12.31 8.29
N ASP A 83 -7.56 11.31 7.43
CA ASP A 83 -8.68 10.70 6.71
C ASP A 83 -9.59 9.93 7.71
N PRO A 84 -10.90 10.21 7.75
CA PRO A 84 -11.83 9.54 8.67
C PRO A 84 -11.83 8.01 8.56
N ARG A 85 -11.58 7.48 7.37
CA ARG A 85 -11.47 6.02 7.14
C ARG A 85 -10.21 5.44 7.76
N LEU A 86 -9.11 6.20 7.69
CA LEU A 86 -7.87 5.81 8.33
C LEU A 86 -8.02 5.79 9.85
N LEU A 87 -8.63 6.82 10.45
CA LEU A 87 -8.87 6.89 11.89
C LEU A 87 -9.74 5.72 12.36
N LYS A 88 -10.85 5.43 11.67
CA LYS A 88 -11.69 4.25 11.96
C LYS A 88 -10.92 2.92 11.81
N THR A 89 -9.97 2.86 10.88
CA THR A 89 -9.13 1.68 10.70
C THR A 89 -8.16 1.52 11.86
N LEU A 90 -7.56 2.62 12.33
CA LEU A 90 -6.69 2.64 13.51
C LEU A 90 -7.42 2.23 14.80
N GLU A 91 -8.69 2.65 14.97
CA GLU A 91 -9.53 2.22 16.10
C GLU A 91 -9.78 0.71 16.10
N LYS A 92 -9.97 0.13 14.91
CA LYS A 92 -10.22 -1.31 14.75
C LYS A 92 -8.95 -2.16 14.83
N ASP A 93 -7.79 -1.56 14.62
CA ASP A 93 -6.50 -2.23 14.68
C ASP A 93 -6.10 -2.52 16.13
N THR A 94 -5.87 -3.77 16.44
CA THR A 94 -5.43 -4.23 17.77
C THR A 94 -3.92 -4.10 17.96
N THR A 95 -3.16 -3.90 16.89
CA THR A 95 -1.70 -3.77 16.94
C THR A 95 -1.30 -2.33 17.25
N ARG A 96 -0.19 -2.13 17.97
CA ARG A 96 0.31 -0.82 18.39
C ARG A 96 1.77 -0.54 18.02
N SER A 97 2.45 -1.55 17.51
CA SER A 97 3.87 -1.48 17.16
C SER A 97 4.19 -2.27 15.90
N GLN A 98 5.37 -2.03 15.34
CA GLN A 98 5.88 -2.80 14.21
C GLN A 98 5.96 -4.30 14.52
N GLU A 99 6.45 -4.64 15.71
CA GLU A 99 6.58 -6.02 16.14
C GLU A 99 5.25 -6.76 16.20
N GLU A 100 4.22 -6.10 16.76
CA GLU A 100 2.86 -6.67 16.83
C GLU A 100 2.26 -6.83 15.43
N GLY A 101 2.44 -5.84 14.54
CA GLY A 101 2.01 -5.93 13.14
C GLY A 101 2.65 -7.09 12.41
N LEU A 102 3.95 -7.28 12.55
CA LEU A 102 4.67 -8.43 11.96
C LEU A 102 4.14 -9.76 12.47
N LYS A 103 3.98 -9.91 13.79
CA LYS A 103 3.46 -11.14 14.41
C LYS A 103 2.03 -11.44 13.99
N GLU A 104 1.18 -10.42 13.84
CA GLU A 104 -0.20 -10.61 13.41
C GLU A 104 -0.29 -11.06 11.95
N ILE A 105 0.51 -10.48 11.06
CA ILE A 105 0.61 -10.95 9.66
C ILE A 105 1.10 -12.39 9.62
N TYR A 106 2.12 -12.73 10.40
CA TYR A 106 2.65 -14.09 10.45
C TYR A 106 1.59 -15.11 10.89
N ARG A 107 0.83 -14.81 11.95
CA ARG A 107 -0.26 -15.69 12.43
C ARG A 107 -1.30 -15.95 11.35
N LYS A 108 -1.61 -14.97 10.52
CA LYS A 108 -2.58 -15.11 9.43
C LYS A 108 -2.04 -15.89 8.24
N GLN A 109 -0.76 -15.72 7.94
CA GLN A 109 -0.09 -16.40 6.83
C GLN A 109 0.26 -17.86 7.18
N ARG A 110 0.61 -18.13 8.44
CA ARG A 110 1.01 -19.44 8.95
C ARG A 110 0.27 -19.78 10.24
N PRO A 111 -1.02 -20.13 10.14
CA PRO A 111 -1.79 -20.54 11.30
C PRO A 111 -1.21 -21.82 11.91
N GLY A 112 -1.04 -21.81 13.23
CA GLY A 112 -0.50 -22.96 13.98
C GLY A 112 1.00 -22.88 14.32
N GLU A 113 1.74 -21.96 13.72
CA GLU A 113 3.14 -21.72 14.08
C GLU A 113 3.26 -20.55 15.07
N PRO A 114 4.09 -20.65 16.13
CA PRO A 114 4.32 -19.56 17.05
C PRO A 114 5.07 -18.42 16.34
N PRO A 115 4.57 -17.18 16.38
CA PRO A 115 5.23 -16.06 15.70
C PRO A 115 6.45 -15.59 16.49
N THR A 116 7.65 -15.79 15.97
CA THR A 116 8.84 -15.09 16.43
C THR A 116 9.04 -13.83 15.59
N LEU A 117 9.71 -12.81 16.13
CA LEU A 117 9.96 -11.57 15.40
C LEU A 117 10.82 -11.82 14.15
N GLU A 118 11.82 -12.66 14.27
CA GLU A 118 12.74 -13.03 13.20
C GLU A 118 12.03 -13.75 12.06
N SER A 119 11.21 -14.77 12.39
CA SER A 119 10.43 -15.52 11.39
C SER A 119 9.40 -14.64 10.70
N ALA A 120 8.75 -13.74 11.44
CA ALA A 120 7.75 -12.82 10.89
C ALA A 120 8.38 -11.80 9.93
N LYS A 121 9.53 -11.24 10.31
CA LYS A 121 10.30 -10.32 9.46
C LYS A 121 10.80 -11.03 8.20
N GLY A 122 11.43 -12.19 8.35
CA GLY A 122 11.91 -13.00 7.22
C GLY A 122 10.79 -13.42 6.26
N LEU A 123 9.59 -13.73 6.78
CA LEU A 123 8.42 -14.03 5.94
C LEU A 123 8.03 -12.80 5.10
N LEU A 124 7.85 -11.63 5.70
CA LEU A 124 7.46 -10.41 5.01
C LEU A 124 8.51 -10.00 3.96
N GLU A 125 9.79 -10.04 4.34
CA GLU A 125 10.91 -9.77 3.43
C GLU A 125 10.91 -10.72 2.23
N SER A 126 10.71 -12.02 2.47
CA SER A 126 10.67 -13.00 1.39
C SER A 126 9.46 -12.86 0.48
N MET A 127 8.33 -12.36 0.99
CA MET A 127 7.10 -12.21 0.21
C MET A 127 7.13 -11.01 -0.73
N PHE A 128 7.74 -9.89 -0.32
CA PHE A 128 7.62 -8.61 -1.02
C PHE A 128 8.96 -7.99 -1.44
N PHE A 129 10.05 -8.35 -0.81
CA PHE A 129 11.37 -7.72 -1.00
C PHE A 129 12.42 -8.66 -1.62
N ASP A 130 12.16 -9.97 -1.72
CA ASP A 130 13.03 -10.90 -2.43
C ASP A 130 12.77 -10.84 -3.96
N PRO A 131 13.72 -10.34 -4.77
CA PRO A 131 13.55 -10.25 -6.23
C PRO A 131 13.29 -11.59 -6.92
N LYS A 132 13.66 -12.71 -6.29
CA LYS A 132 13.39 -14.06 -6.80
C LYS A 132 11.94 -14.49 -6.59
N ARG A 133 11.27 -13.93 -5.60
CA ARG A 133 9.91 -14.30 -5.17
C ARG A 133 8.86 -13.27 -5.55
N TYR A 134 9.23 -12.00 -5.62
CA TYR A 134 8.32 -10.90 -5.93
C TYR A 134 8.87 -10.03 -7.05
N ASP A 135 8.07 -9.84 -8.09
CA ASP A 135 8.44 -8.99 -9.22
C ASP A 135 7.19 -8.35 -9.83
N LEU A 136 7.25 -7.05 -10.08
CA LEU A 136 6.20 -6.30 -10.77
C LEU A 136 6.37 -6.26 -12.28
N ALA A 137 7.52 -6.68 -12.79
CA ALA A 137 7.95 -6.51 -14.16
C ALA A 137 7.92 -5.04 -14.65
N LYS A 138 8.41 -4.77 -15.85
CA LYS A 138 8.42 -3.41 -16.44
C LYS A 138 7.01 -2.84 -16.59
N VAL A 139 6.04 -3.67 -16.96
CA VAL A 139 4.64 -3.26 -17.16
C VAL A 139 3.99 -2.81 -15.85
N GLY A 140 4.17 -3.56 -14.77
CA GLY A 140 3.65 -3.20 -13.46
C GLY A 140 4.27 -1.90 -12.94
N ARG A 141 5.59 -1.75 -13.05
CA ARG A 141 6.31 -0.52 -12.67
C ARG A 141 5.85 0.69 -13.48
N TYR A 142 5.65 0.53 -14.78
CA TYR A 142 5.11 1.59 -15.63
C TYR A 142 3.71 2.03 -15.17
N LYS A 143 2.81 1.08 -14.87
CA LYS A 143 1.46 1.39 -14.36
C LYS A 143 1.50 2.14 -13.04
N TYR A 144 2.39 1.75 -12.13
CA TYR A 144 2.60 2.47 -10.86
C TYR A 144 3.08 3.89 -11.12
N ASN A 145 4.11 4.08 -11.92
CA ASN A 145 4.66 5.41 -12.23
C ASN A 145 3.61 6.29 -12.91
N LYS A 146 2.81 5.73 -13.82
CA LYS A 146 1.74 6.49 -14.49
C LYS A 146 0.66 6.98 -13.52
N LYS A 147 0.31 6.18 -12.49
CA LYS A 147 -0.78 6.48 -11.58
C LYS A 147 -0.33 7.19 -10.30
N LEU A 148 0.84 6.86 -9.80
CA LEU A 148 1.36 7.31 -8.51
C LEU A 148 2.68 8.10 -8.62
N GLY A 149 3.17 8.36 -9.83
CA GLY A 149 4.39 9.15 -10.05
C GLY A 149 4.27 10.54 -9.42
N LEU A 150 5.30 10.95 -8.71
CA LEU A 150 5.33 12.20 -7.96
C LEU A 150 4.97 13.40 -8.85
N SER A 151 5.57 13.50 -10.04
CA SER A 151 5.30 14.58 -11.00
C SER A 151 3.81 14.74 -11.34
N ASN A 152 3.07 13.64 -11.48
CA ASN A 152 1.64 13.68 -11.76
C ASN A 152 0.80 14.11 -10.56
N ARG A 153 1.30 13.87 -9.34
CA ARG A 153 0.59 14.19 -8.10
C ARG A 153 0.80 15.61 -7.64
N ILE A 154 1.97 16.17 -7.87
CA ILE A 154 2.31 17.55 -7.48
C ILE A 154 1.92 18.58 -8.54
N PHE A 155 1.67 18.14 -9.79
CA PHE A 155 1.24 19.05 -10.86
C PHE A 155 -0.01 19.83 -10.48
N GLY A 156 0.06 21.16 -10.58
CA GLY A 156 -1.02 22.07 -10.20
C GLY A 156 -1.15 22.32 -8.69
N CYS A 157 -0.31 21.71 -7.85
CA CYS A 157 -0.22 22.05 -6.44
C CYS A 157 0.66 23.30 -6.24
N LYS A 158 0.44 24.01 -5.11
CA LYS A 158 1.31 25.09 -4.67
C LYS A 158 2.46 24.55 -3.84
N ALA A 159 3.67 25.06 -4.06
CA ALA A 159 4.80 24.78 -3.19
C ALA A 159 4.54 25.40 -1.81
N ALA A 160 4.73 24.62 -0.75
CA ALA A 160 4.59 25.08 0.64
C ALA A 160 5.85 25.78 1.15
N GLU A 161 6.99 25.47 0.54
CA GLU A 161 8.31 25.99 0.86
C GLU A 161 9.11 26.18 -0.43
N ASP A 162 10.22 26.90 -0.36
CA ASP A 162 11.15 26.99 -1.48
C ASP A 162 11.79 25.63 -1.75
N VAL A 163 11.73 25.17 -2.99
CA VAL A 163 12.31 23.91 -3.43
C VAL A 163 13.64 24.17 -4.11
N TYR A 164 14.70 23.58 -3.59
CA TYR A 164 16.06 23.74 -4.09
C TYR A 164 16.56 22.49 -4.81
N ASP A 165 17.34 22.68 -5.86
CA ASP A 165 18.14 21.59 -6.42
C ASP A 165 19.22 21.18 -5.40
N PRO A 166 19.27 19.91 -4.96
CA PRO A 166 20.21 19.48 -3.94
C PRO A 166 21.67 19.48 -4.41
N VAL A 167 21.93 19.59 -5.73
CA VAL A 167 23.27 19.58 -6.31
C VAL A 167 23.76 20.98 -6.57
N THR A 168 22.93 21.83 -7.16
CA THR A 168 23.30 23.19 -7.58
C THR A 168 22.93 24.25 -6.53
N GLY A 169 21.98 23.97 -5.65
CA GLY A 169 21.41 24.96 -4.72
C GLY A 169 20.49 25.98 -5.38
N GLU A 170 20.18 25.80 -6.66
CA GLU A 170 19.28 26.69 -7.40
C GLU A 170 17.84 26.52 -6.94
N VAL A 171 17.08 27.60 -6.83
CA VAL A 171 15.65 27.59 -6.49
C VAL A 171 14.86 27.09 -7.69
N LEU A 172 14.25 25.92 -7.58
CA LEU A 172 13.41 25.31 -8.61
C LEU A 172 11.96 25.81 -8.56
N ALA A 173 11.44 26.12 -7.37
CA ALA A 173 10.13 26.71 -7.16
C ALA A 173 10.14 27.48 -5.85
N SER A 174 9.53 28.66 -5.83
CA SER A 174 9.39 29.47 -4.62
C SER A 174 8.10 29.13 -3.87
N ASN A 175 8.10 29.43 -2.57
CA ASN A 175 6.91 29.27 -1.74
C ASN A 175 5.69 29.96 -2.37
N GLY A 176 4.60 29.23 -2.51
CA GLY A 176 3.35 29.73 -3.11
C GLY A 176 3.27 29.60 -4.63
N ASP A 177 4.35 29.22 -5.32
CA ASP A 177 4.33 29.02 -6.76
C ASP A 177 3.56 27.75 -7.13
N TYR A 178 2.85 27.79 -8.26
CA TYR A 178 2.22 26.60 -8.80
C TYR A 178 3.26 25.73 -9.53
N ILE A 179 3.31 24.46 -9.17
CA ILE A 179 4.18 23.48 -9.84
C ILE A 179 3.59 23.17 -11.22
N THR A 180 4.31 23.55 -12.26
CA THR A 180 3.97 23.33 -13.66
C THR A 180 4.72 22.12 -14.22
N ARG A 181 4.40 21.70 -15.45
CA ARG A 181 5.12 20.62 -16.15
C ARG A 181 6.44 21.11 -16.71
#